data_097e3c5411a3ab094d10693e176632b0
#
_entry.id   097e3c5411a3ab094d10693e176632b0
#
_cell.length_a   1.000
_cell.length_b   1.000
_cell.length_c   1.000
_cell.angle_alpha   90.00
_cell.angle_beta   90.00
_cell.angle_gamma   90.00
#
_symmetry.space_group_name_H-M   'P 1'
#
loop_
_entity.id
_entity.type
_entity.pdbx_description
1 polymer ?
#
loop_
_entity_poly.entity_id
_entity_poly.type
_entity_poly.pdbx_seq_one_letter_code
_entity_poly.pdbx_strand_id
1 'polypeptide(L)'
;MTKPPETQKPRVGPKTKGAGIVGIIGLTIAVTLGLEGGYVDDPVDPGGETNHGVTVAVARDNGFRGEMIDLKRECDYSVRLPASIAATLDPEVIEDAETDDDGDEPCAAQIYYRDYVEKPGFVPLFVIDPWVAREVFDTAINMGPSRPSRFFQRSVNRLCGTQLVVDGKIGPQTIKAWDDCRTNLDIPVCQAMIHDLDRQQRDEYLRLIRNNPSLNRFRRGWLNHRIGNVDVRNCGKAMT
;
A
#
# COMPACT_ATOMS: atom_id res chain seq x y z
N MET A 1 -34.96 -32.51 7.00
CA MET A 1 -34.63 -31.08 7.19
C MET A 1 -33.14 -30.99 7.48
N THR A 2 -32.36 -30.70 6.49
CA THR A 2 -30.88 -30.55 6.61
C THR A 2 -30.58 -29.13 7.05
N LYS A 3 -29.80 -28.98 8.14
CA LYS A 3 -29.35 -27.72 8.70
C LYS A 3 -28.53 -26.97 7.62
N PRO A 4 -28.73 -25.67 7.38
CA PRO A 4 -27.92 -24.90 6.43
C PRO A 4 -26.46 -24.85 6.89
N PRO A 5 -25.48 -24.77 5.98
CA PRO A 5 -24.09 -24.74 6.33
C PRO A 5 -23.76 -23.48 7.15
N GLU A 6 -23.10 -23.69 8.26
CA GLU A 6 -22.61 -22.64 9.16
C GLU A 6 -21.59 -21.78 8.38
N THR A 7 -21.87 -20.49 8.25
CA THR A 7 -20.92 -19.52 7.68
C THR A 7 -19.69 -19.47 8.59
N GLN A 8 -18.58 -20.06 8.13
CA GLN A 8 -17.30 -19.93 8.82
C GLN A 8 -16.91 -18.45 8.86
N LYS A 9 -16.77 -17.92 10.08
CA LYS A 9 -16.14 -16.60 10.28
C LYS A 9 -14.74 -16.61 9.69
N PRO A 10 -14.31 -15.55 8.99
CA PRO A 10 -12.93 -15.45 8.51
C PRO A 10 -11.96 -15.64 9.69
N ARG A 11 -11.05 -16.57 9.55
CA ARG A 11 -9.98 -16.77 10.53
C ARG A 11 -9.02 -15.58 10.36
N VAL A 12 -9.11 -14.63 11.29
CA VAL A 12 -8.07 -13.62 11.48
C VAL A 12 -6.77 -14.39 11.79
N GLY A 13 -5.72 -14.13 11.01
CA GLY A 13 -4.38 -14.68 11.27
C GLY A 13 -3.91 -14.41 12.71
N PRO A 14 -2.75 -14.93 13.15
CA PRO A 14 -2.32 -14.83 14.53
C PRO A 14 -2.43 -13.38 15.01
N LYS A 15 -3.16 -13.18 16.12
CA LYS A 15 -3.39 -11.87 16.73
C LYS A 15 -2.05 -11.16 16.87
N THR A 16 -1.86 -10.12 16.10
CA THR A 16 -0.71 -9.22 16.25
C THR A 16 -0.89 -8.48 17.58
N LYS A 17 -0.24 -9.00 18.63
CA LYS A 17 0.10 -8.20 19.80
C LYS A 17 1.23 -7.27 19.36
N GLY A 18 0.90 -6.09 18.92
CA GLY A 18 1.80 -5.10 18.36
C GLY A 18 0.96 -4.00 17.73
N ALA A 19 1.53 -2.91 17.31
CA ALA A 19 0.83 -1.75 16.75
C ALA A 19 -0.45 -2.13 15.99
N GLY A 20 -1.58 -1.54 16.32
CA GLY A 20 -2.85 -1.75 15.62
C GLY A 20 -2.67 -1.46 14.12
N ILE A 21 -3.68 -1.76 13.31
CA ILE A 21 -3.63 -1.57 11.84
C ILE A 21 -3.20 -0.14 11.45
N VAL A 22 -3.60 0.85 12.25
CA VAL A 22 -3.20 2.26 12.10
C VAL A 22 -1.70 2.41 12.26
N GLY A 23 -1.12 1.79 13.30
CA GLY A 23 0.33 1.80 13.50
C GLY A 23 1.11 1.13 12.37
N ILE A 24 0.60 0.02 11.82
CA ILE A 24 1.22 -0.68 10.67
C ILE A 24 1.21 0.21 9.42
N ILE A 25 0.09 0.83 9.11
CA ILE A 25 -0.03 1.74 7.96
C ILE A 25 0.86 2.97 8.19
N GLY A 26 0.77 3.59 9.37
CA GLY A 26 1.59 4.75 9.74
C GLY A 26 3.08 4.46 9.66
N LEU A 27 3.54 3.33 10.21
CA LEU A 27 4.94 2.91 10.12
C LEU A 27 5.39 2.70 8.66
N THR A 28 4.54 2.07 7.84
CA THR A 28 4.85 1.86 6.43
C THR A 28 5.02 3.18 5.69
N ILE A 29 4.13 4.15 5.92
CA ILE A 29 4.22 5.49 5.35
C ILE A 29 5.45 6.23 5.87
N ALA A 30 5.71 6.21 7.18
CA ALA A 30 6.85 6.88 7.79
C ALA A 30 8.20 6.37 7.26
N VAL A 31 8.34 5.05 7.09
CA VAL A 31 9.55 4.44 6.49
C VAL A 31 9.72 4.91 5.04
N THR A 32 8.63 4.96 4.27
CA THR A 32 8.67 5.42 2.87
C THR A 32 9.03 6.90 2.79
N LEU A 33 8.40 7.76 3.60
CA LEU A 33 8.71 9.18 3.66
C LEU A 33 10.13 9.46 4.15
N GLY A 34 10.70 8.58 4.98
CA GLY A 34 12.11 8.65 5.39
C GLY A 34 13.10 8.45 4.25
N LEU A 35 12.68 7.80 3.17
CA LEU A 35 13.48 7.57 1.96
C LEU A 35 13.27 8.66 0.89
N GLU A 36 12.17 9.42 1.00
CA GLU A 36 11.87 10.52 0.08
C GLU A 36 12.68 11.78 0.47
N GLY A 37 13.03 12.59 -0.53
CA GLY A 37 13.76 13.85 -0.33
C GLY A 37 12.93 14.91 0.41
N GLY A 38 13.62 15.95 0.89
CA GLY A 38 12.97 17.17 1.40
C GLY A 38 12.43 18.05 0.27
N TYR A 39 12.29 19.33 0.58
CA TYR A 39 11.84 20.35 -0.38
C TYR A 39 12.79 20.46 -1.58
N VAL A 40 12.22 20.44 -2.77
CA VAL A 40 12.91 20.68 -4.05
C VAL A 40 12.03 21.59 -4.90
N ASP A 41 12.64 22.63 -5.44
CA ASP A 41 12.07 23.50 -6.47
C ASP A 41 13.05 23.50 -7.65
N ASP A 42 12.82 22.62 -8.62
CA ASP A 42 13.62 22.54 -9.84
C ASP A 42 12.78 23.08 -11.01
N PRO A 43 13.12 24.25 -11.59
CA PRO A 43 12.39 24.85 -12.70
C PRO A 43 12.32 23.94 -13.96
N VAL A 44 13.18 22.92 -14.02
CA VAL A 44 13.22 21.95 -15.15
C VAL A 44 12.35 20.71 -14.87
N ASP A 45 11.93 20.51 -13.62
CA ASP A 45 11.02 19.41 -13.26
C ASP A 45 9.59 19.72 -13.69
N PRO A 46 9.00 18.93 -14.60
CA PRO A 46 7.60 19.09 -14.98
C PRO A 46 6.60 18.96 -13.81
N GLY A 47 7.02 18.34 -12.70
CA GLY A 47 6.23 18.19 -11.48
C GLY A 47 6.17 19.46 -10.62
N GLY A 48 7.06 20.46 -10.89
CA GLY A 48 7.19 21.67 -10.10
C GLY A 48 7.71 21.41 -8.68
N GLU A 49 7.38 22.35 -7.77
CA GLU A 49 7.75 22.22 -6.37
C GLU A 49 7.29 20.88 -5.77
N THR A 50 8.18 20.26 -5.03
CA THR A 50 7.95 18.97 -4.36
C THR A 50 8.50 19.03 -2.94
N ASN A 51 7.74 18.54 -1.95
CA ASN A 51 8.24 18.36 -0.59
C ASN A 51 7.79 16.99 -0.08
N HIS A 52 8.72 16.26 0.56
CA HIS A 52 8.48 14.90 1.05
C HIS A 52 7.88 13.96 -0.03
N GLY A 53 8.29 14.12 -1.30
CA GLY A 53 7.75 13.32 -2.42
C GLY A 53 6.35 13.74 -2.89
N VAL A 54 5.72 14.75 -2.27
CA VAL A 54 4.42 15.29 -2.67
C VAL A 54 4.64 16.50 -3.57
N THR A 55 4.10 16.46 -4.79
CA THR A 55 4.14 17.62 -5.70
C THR A 55 3.13 18.68 -5.29
N VAL A 56 3.35 19.92 -5.69
CA VAL A 56 2.42 21.03 -5.40
C VAL A 56 1.00 20.73 -5.90
N ALA A 57 0.85 20.11 -7.07
CA ALA A 57 -0.46 19.76 -7.60
C ALA A 57 -1.20 18.78 -6.68
N VAL A 58 -0.51 17.70 -6.24
CA VAL A 58 -1.07 16.70 -5.33
C VAL A 58 -1.41 17.33 -3.98
N ALA A 59 -0.54 18.20 -3.43
CA ALA A 59 -0.81 18.90 -2.18
C ALA A 59 -2.08 19.75 -2.29
N ARG A 60 -2.23 20.53 -3.37
CA ARG A 60 -3.41 21.37 -3.61
C ARG A 60 -4.70 20.55 -3.78
N ASP A 61 -4.64 19.44 -4.49
CA ASP A 61 -5.77 18.52 -4.68
C ASP A 61 -6.23 17.90 -3.34
N ASN A 62 -5.30 17.73 -2.40
CA ASN A 62 -5.58 17.24 -1.04
C ASN A 62 -5.94 18.36 -0.04
N GLY A 63 -6.03 19.61 -0.46
CA GLY A 63 -6.49 20.71 0.38
C GLY A 63 -5.40 21.54 1.03
N PHE A 64 -4.12 21.21 0.86
CA PHE A 64 -3.02 22.03 1.35
C PHE A 64 -2.99 23.38 0.64
N ARG A 65 -2.89 24.51 1.39
CA ARG A 65 -2.94 25.87 0.85
C ARG A 65 -1.68 26.70 1.17
N GLY A 66 -0.84 26.20 2.08
CA GLY A 66 0.42 26.84 2.49
C GLY A 66 1.51 26.80 1.40
N GLU A 67 2.67 27.33 1.69
CA GLU A 67 3.86 27.20 0.85
C GLU A 67 4.41 25.77 0.93
N MET A 68 4.89 25.21 -0.19
CA MET A 68 5.30 23.82 -0.23
C MET A 68 6.44 23.50 0.73
N ILE A 69 7.30 24.46 1.04
CA ILE A 69 8.36 24.30 2.04
C ILE A 69 7.80 24.04 3.45
N ASP A 70 6.59 24.54 3.74
CA ASP A 70 5.91 24.41 5.04
C ASP A 70 5.07 23.14 5.15
N LEU A 71 4.93 22.35 4.08
CA LEU A 71 4.23 21.06 4.14
C LEU A 71 4.91 20.18 5.18
N LYS A 72 4.20 19.91 6.28
CA LYS A 72 4.70 19.00 7.32
C LYS A 72 4.83 17.58 6.78
N ARG A 73 5.85 16.86 7.24
CA ARG A 73 6.02 15.45 6.89
C ARG A 73 4.98 14.56 7.57
N GLU A 74 4.74 14.79 8.84
CA GLU A 74 3.89 13.98 9.71
C GLU A 74 2.91 14.88 10.47
N CYS A 75 1.72 14.38 10.71
CA CYS A 75 0.67 14.95 11.56
C CYS A 75 -0.20 13.81 12.07
N ASP A 76 -1.08 14.09 13.00
CA ASP A 76 -2.13 13.16 13.39
C ASP A 76 -3.17 13.09 12.27
N TYR A 77 -3.56 11.89 11.87
CA TYR A 77 -4.61 11.65 10.88
C TYR A 77 -5.32 10.33 11.16
N SER A 78 -6.62 10.31 10.89
CA SER A 78 -7.43 9.10 11.09
C SER A 78 -7.26 8.11 9.94
N VAL A 79 -7.13 6.84 10.27
CA VAL A 79 -7.22 5.73 9.31
C VAL A 79 -8.65 5.23 9.28
N ARG A 80 -9.35 5.43 8.17
CA ARG A 80 -10.73 4.96 7.99
C ARG A 80 -10.74 3.49 7.61
N LEU A 81 -11.30 2.68 8.50
CA LEU A 81 -11.53 1.26 8.23
C LEU A 81 -12.88 1.07 7.54
N PRO A 82 -12.94 0.35 6.40
CA PRO A 82 -14.22 -0.05 5.83
C PRO A 82 -15.05 -0.83 6.85
N ALA A 83 -16.36 -0.57 6.93
CA ALA A 83 -17.24 -1.21 7.93
C ALA A 83 -17.17 -2.76 7.91
N SER A 84 -16.97 -3.35 6.73
CA SER A 84 -16.77 -4.80 6.57
C SER A 84 -15.50 -5.32 7.25
N ILE A 85 -14.47 -4.50 7.35
CA ILE A 85 -13.21 -4.81 8.01
C ILE A 85 -13.31 -4.51 9.50
N ALA A 86 -13.85 -3.35 9.87
CA ALA A 86 -14.07 -2.98 11.27
C ALA A 86 -14.88 -4.06 12.01
N ALA A 87 -15.91 -4.64 11.38
CA ALA A 87 -16.72 -5.72 11.97
C ALA A 87 -15.94 -7.03 12.26
N THR A 88 -14.74 -7.19 11.72
CA THR A 88 -13.87 -8.39 11.90
C THR A 88 -12.73 -8.18 12.88
N LEU A 89 -12.48 -6.92 13.27
CA LEU A 89 -11.38 -6.54 14.16
C LEU A 89 -11.83 -6.51 15.62
N ASP A 90 -10.85 -6.59 16.52
CA ASP A 90 -11.06 -6.36 17.95
C ASP A 90 -11.39 -4.87 18.17
N PRO A 91 -12.37 -4.53 19.03
CA PRO A 91 -12.69 -3.13 19.37
C PRO A 91 -11.47 -2.29 19.78
N GLU A 92 -10.51 -2.86 20.50
CA GLU A 92 -9.26 -2.16 20.87
C GLU A 92 -8.43 -1.73 19.66
N VAL A 93 -8.52 -2.44 18.53
CA VAL A 93 -7.83 -2.08 17.28
C VAL A 93 -8.55 -0.95 16.54
N ILE A 94 -9.87 -0.81 16.79
CA ILE A 94 -10.71 0.21 16.13
C ILE A 94 -10.57 1.56 16.85
N GLU A 95 -10.48 1.56 18.19
CA GLU A 95 -10.32 2.81 18.97
C GLU A 95 -9.03 3.56 18.59
N ASP A 96 -7.96 2.85 18.26
CA ASP A 96 -6.71 3.47 17.77
C ASP A 96 -6.85 4.08 16.36
N ALA A 97 -7.94 3.82 15.64
CA ALA A 97 -8.17 4.29 14.28
C ALA A 97 -8.90 5.65 14.22
N GLU A 98 -9.59 6.02 15.29
CA GLU A 98 -10.37 7.27 15.39
C GLU A 98 -9.56 8.35 16.12
N THR A 99 -8.57 8.95 15.44
CA THR A 99 -8.03 10.23 15.90
C THR A 99 -8.87 11.36 15.30
N ASP A 100 -9.16 12.37 16.07
CA ASP A 100 -9.89 13.55 15.61
C ASP A 100 -9.09 14.23 14.49
N ASP A 101 -9.73 14.40 13.33
CA ASP A 101 -9.24 15.29 12.27
C ASP A 101 -9.52 16.71 12.78
N ASP A 102 -8.53 17.36 13.36
CA ASP A 102 -8.63 18.70 13.96
C ASP A 102 -8.83 19.82 12.93
N GLY A 103 -9.02 19.47 11.67
CA GLY A 103 -9.28 20.42 10.58
C GLY A 103 -8.06 21.19 10.12
N ASP A 104 -6.88 20.81 10.57
CA ASP A 104 -5.61 21.37 10.14
C ASP A 104 -5.30 21.05 8.67
N GLU A 105 -4.41 21.83 8.07
CA GLU A 105 -3.92 21.57 6.73
C GLU A 105 -3.25 20.18 6.65
N PRO A 106 -3.50 19.39 5.59
CA PRO A 106 -2.99 18.02 5.49
C PRO A 106 -1.45 18.01 5.44
N CYS A 107 -0.86 17.02 6.10
CA CYS A 107 0.56 16.72 5.98
C CYS A 107 0.85 15.67 4.88
N ALA A 108 2.14 15.48 4.55
CA ALA A 108 2.54 14.51 3.55
C ALA A 108 2.06 13.09 3.90
N ALA A 109 2.19 12.65 5.16
CA ALA A 109 1.74 11.33 5.59
C ALA A 109 0.25 11.11 5.36
N GLN A 110 -0.60 12.11 5.67
CA GLN A 110 -2.03 12.04 5.42
C GLN A 110 -2.36 11.99 3.93
N ILE A 111 -1.64 12.76 3.09
CA ILE A 111 -1.78 12.72 1.63
C ILE A 111 -1.42 11.34 1.09
N TYR A 112 -0.29 10.76 1.56
CA TYR A 112 0.10 9.39 1.18
C TYR A 112 -0.95 8.36 1.60
N TYR A 113 -1.48 8.46 2.82
CA TYR A 113 -2.55 7.59 3.27
C TYR A 113 -3.77 7.67 2.35
N ARG A 114 -4.28 8.89 2.10
CA ARG A 114 -5.48 9.10 1.27
C ARG A 114 -5.29 8.58 -0.16
N ASP A 115 -4.19 8.94 -0.81
CA ASP A 115 -4.01 8.72 -2.25
C ASP A 115 -3.46 7.34 -2.60
N TYR A 116 -2.67 6.73 -1.69
CA TYR A 116 -1.94 5.48 -1.97
C TYR A 116 -2.37 4.29 -1.10
N VAL A 117 -3.22 4.50 -0.09
CA VAL A 117 -3.75 3.43 0.75
C VAL A 117 -5.28 3.39 0.72
N GLU A 118 -5.95 4.48 1.07
CA GLU A 118 -7.40 4.55 1.21
C GLU A 118 -8.10 4.47 -0.16
N LYS A 119 -7.86 5.45 -1.04
CA LYS A 119 -8.50 5.53 -2.37
C LYS A 119 -8.30 4.28 -3.23
N PRO A 120 -7.11 3.67 -3.30
CA PRO A 120 -6.92 2.43 -4.07
C PRO A 120 -7.46 1.17 -3.39
N GLY A 121 -7.95 1.26 -2.13
CA GLY A 121 -8.55 0.13 -1.41
C GLY A 121 -7.53 -0.81 -0.77
N PHE A 122 -6.36 -0.33 -0.37
CA PHE A 122 -5.30 -1.17 0.21
C PHE A 122 -5.48 -1.47 1.70
N VAL A 123 -6.33 -0.72 2.42
CA VAL A 123 -6.54 -0.91 3.87
C VAL A 123 -6.86 -2.36 4.21
N PRO A 124 -7.81 -3.07 3.55
CA PRO A 124 -8.06 -4.48 3.82
C PRO A 124 -6.85 -5.39 3.61
N LEU A 125 -5.99 -5.06 2.64
CA LEU A 125 -4.78 -5.83 2.38
C LEU A 125 -3.78 -5.71 3.54
N PHE A 126 -3.63 -4.52 4.13
CA PHE A 126 -2.83 -4.32 5.34
C PHE A 126 -3.32 -5.15 6.53
N VAL A 127 -4.65 -5.36 6.63
CA VAL A 127 -5.25 -6.19 7.69
C VAL A 127 -4.91 -7.66 7.53
N ILE A 128 -5.02 -8.19 6.30
CA ILE A 128 -4.89 -9.63 6.06
C ILE A 128 -3.46 -10.07 5.78
N ASP A 129 -2.65 -9.21 5.14
CA ASP A 129 -1.25 -9.52 4.78
C ASP A 129 -0.42 -8.23 4.70
N PRO A 130 0.09 -7.71 5.82
CA PRO A 130 0.78 -6.43 5.87
C PRO A 130 2.07 -6.39 5.05
N TRP A 131 2.76 -7.53 4.87
CA TRP A 131 4.00 -7.56 4.09
C TRP A 131 3.74 -7.47 2.60
N VAL A 132 2.70 -8.15 2.09
CA VAL A 132 2.24 -7.99 0.71
C VAL A 132 1.66 -6.60 0.50
N ALA A 133 0.90 -6.05 1.47
CA ALA A 133 0.39 -4.69 1.39
C ALA A 133 1.51 -3.65 1.28
N ARG A 134 2.60 -3.82 2.04
CA ARG A 134 3.77 -2.96 1.97
C ARG A 134 4.42 -2.98 0.59
N GLU A 135 4.57 -4.15 -0.03
CA GLU A 135 5.11 -4.28 -1.39
C GLU A 135 4.23 -3.58 -2.43
N VAL A 136 2.91 -3.78 -2.33
CA VAL A 136 1.93 -3.10 -3.19
C VAL A 136 1.98 -1.58 -3.00
N PHE A 137 2.08 -1.11 -1.76
CA PHE A 137 2.17 0.31 -1.43
C PHE A 137 3.47 0.95 -1.95
N ASP A 138 4.65 0.33 -1.71
CA ASP A 138 5.93 0.86 -2.21
C ASP A 138 5.91 0.99 -3.73
N THR A 139 5.41 -0.03 -4.42
CA THR A 139 5.24 0.02 -5.87
C THR A 139 4.26 1.14 -6.27
N ALA A 140 3.19 1.39 -5.50
CA ALA A 140 2.23 2.44 -5.79
C ALA A 140 2.84 3.85 -5.71
N ILE A 141 3.69 4.10 -4.73
CA ILE A 141 4.43 5.37 -4.61
C ILE A 141 5.23 5.66 -5.89
N ASN A 142 5.86 4.65 -6.48
CA ASN A 142 6.75 4.82 -7.63
C ASN A 142 6.03 4.84 -8.98
N MET A 143 4.89 4.15 -9.10
CA MET A 143 4.25 3.90 -10.39
C MET A 143 2.79 4.35 -10.46
N GLY A 144 2.27 4.92 -9.37
CA GLY A 144 0.85 5.16 -9.18
C GLY A 144 0.08 3.88 -8.81
N PRO A 145 -1.02 3.97 -8.05
CA PRO A 145 -1.67 2.82 -7.42
C PRO A 145 -2.31 1.81 -8.39
N SER A 146 -2.67 2.24 -9.58
CA SER A 146 -3.32 1.34 -10.57
C SER A 146 -2.38 0.23 -11.08
N ARG A 147 -1.07 0.49 -11.20
CA ARG A 147 -0.12 -0.53 -11.68
C ARG A 147 0.07 -1.68 -10.70
N PRO A 148 0.46 -1.45 -9.44
CA PRO A 148 0.60 -2.55 -8.47
C PRO A 148 -0.72 -3.25 -8.19
N SER A 149 -1.86 -2.58 -8.25
CA SER A 149 -3.17 -3.24 -8.17
C SER A 149 -3.35 -4.27 -9.29
N ARG A 150 -2.98 -3.93 -10.54
CA ARG A 150 -3.00 -4.88 -11.66
C ARG A 150 -1.96 -5.99 -11.50
N PHE A 151 -0.78 -5.69 -10.95
CA PHE A 151 0.23 -6.70 -10.66
C PHE A 151 -0.32 -7.69 -9.63
N PHE A 152 -0.88 -7.20 -8.55
CA PHE A 152 -1.48 -8.01 -7.50
C PHE A 152 -2.61 -8.90 -8.03
N GLN A 153 -3.57 -8.34 -8.78
CA GLN A 153 -4.67 -9.11 -9.39
C GLN A 153 -4.15 -10.22 -10.32
N ARG A 154 -3.15 -9.94 -11.16
CA ARG A 154 -2.52 -10.98 -12.01
C ARG A 154 -1.83 -12.05 -11.18
N SER A 155 -1.16 -11.65 -10.10
CA SER A 155 -0.48 -12.60 -9.20
C SER A 155 -1.48 -13.48 -8.47
N VAL A 156 -2.59 -12.93 -7.97
CA VAL A 156 -3.68 -13.71 -7.35
C VAL A 156 -4.24 -14.71 -8.35
N ASN A 157 -4.55 -14.28 -9.58
CA ASN A 157 -5.03 -15.20 -10.62
C ASN A 157 -4.05 -16.35 -10.87
N ARG A 158 -2.77 -16.03 -10.96
CA ARG A 158 -1.74 -17.02 -11.28
C ARG A 158 -1.41 -17.97 -10.13
N LEU A 159 -1.29 -17.45 -8.92
CA LEU A 159 -0.88 -18.23 -7.74
C LEU A 159 -2.03 -19.01 -7.13
N CYS A 160 -3.23 -18.46 -7.21
CA CYS A 160 -4.42 -18.98 -6.55
C CYS A 160 -5.41 -19.66 -7.54
N GLY A 161 -5.11 -19.66 -8.84
CA GLY A 161 -5.98 -20.26 -9.85
C GLY A 161 -7.32 -19.52 -10.04
N THR A 162 -7.39 -18.23 -9.70
CA THR A 162 -8.61 -17.43 -9.81
C THR A 162 -8.74 -16.75 -11.17
N GLN A 163 -9.89 -16.11 -11.43
CA GLN A 163 -10.18 -15.40 -12.68
C GLN A 163 -10.68 -13.97 -12.40
N LEU A 164 -9.94 -13.25 -11.55
CA LEU A 164 -10.25 -11.85 -11.27
C LEU A 164 -10.10 -11.00 -12.53
N VAL A 165 -10.99 -10.01 -12.69
CA VAL A 165 -10.82 -8.95 -13.69
C VAL A 165 -9.63 -8.08 -13.26
N VAL A 166 -8.67 -7.90 -14.17
CA VAL A 166 -7.46 -7.09 -13.91
C VAL A 166 -7.76 -5.64 -14.27
N ASP A 167 -8.55 -4.98 -13.45
CA ASP A 167 -9.02 -3.60 -13.66
C ASP A 167 -8.13 -2.53 -12.99
N GLY A 168 -7.24 -2.96 -12.07
CA GLY A 168 -6.35 -2.06 -11.31
C GLY A 168 -7.03 -1.45 -10.07
N LYS A 169 -8.05 -2.10 -9.53
CA LYS A 169 -8.74 -1.73 -8.28
C LYS A 169 -8.77 -2.92 -7.32
N ILE A 170 -8.21 -2.76 -6.13
CA ILE A 170 -8.26 -3.79 -5.11
C ILE A 170 -9.59 -3.69 -4.35
N GLY A 171 -10.61 -4.35 -4.91
CA GLY A 171 -11.95 -4.42 -4.34
C GLY A 171 -12.18 -5.68 -3.50
N PRO A 172 -13.40 -5.82 -2.91
CA PRO A 172 -13.74 -6.95 -2.02
C PRO A 172 -13.50 -8.33 -2.65
N GLN A 173 -13.74 -8.48 -3.96
CA GLN A 173 -13.51 -9.76 -4.66
C GLN A 173 -12.01 -10.12 -4.71
N THR A 174 -11.15 -9.12 -4.97
CA THR A 174 -9.71 -9.31 -4.99
C THR A 174 -9.18 -9.68 -3.61
N ILE A 175 -9.65 -8.97 -2.57
CA ILE A 175 -9.29 -9.23 -1.18
C ILE A 175 -9.71 -10.62 -0.76
N LYS A 176 -10.98 -11.00 -1.03
CA LYS A 176 -11.49 -12.33 -0.69
C LYS A 176 -10.69 -13.44 -1.39
N ALA A 177 -10.40 -13.28 -2.67
CA ALA A 177 -9.62 -14.28 -3.42
C ALA A 177 -8.23 -14.46 -2.84
N TRP A 178 -7.56 -13.38 -2.42
CA TRP A 178 -6.27 -13.45 -1.75
C TRP A 178 -6.36 -14.08 -0.36
N ASP A 179 -7.36 -13.69 0.44
CA ASP A 179 -7.55 -14.23 1.80
C ASP A 179 -7.82 -15.73 1.80
N ASP A 180 -8.69 -16.20 0.91
CA ASP A 180 -8.96 -17.64 0.72
C ASP A 180 -7.68 -18.40 0.31
N CYS A 181 -6.89 -17.82 -0.59
CA CYS A 181 -5.67 -18.43 -1.09
C CYS A 181 -4.59 -18.53 -0.01
N ARG A 182 -4.27 -17.44 0.68
CA ARG A 182 -3.24 -17.41 1.70
C ARG A 182 -3.58 -18.29 2.91
N THR A 183 -4.86 -18.37 3.26
CA THR A 183 -5.32 -19.23 4.35
C THR A 183 -5.07 -20.72 4.06
N ASN A 184 -5.12 -21.12 2.79
CA ASN A 184 -4.90 -22.50 2.37
C ASN A 184 -3.42 -22.83 2.10
N LEU A 185 -2.60 -21.86 1.68
CA LEU A 185 -1.23 -22.04 1.22
C LEU A 185 -0.16 -21.40 2.13
N ASP A 186 -0.58 -20.54 3.08
CA ASP A 186 0.24 -19.95 4.14
C ASP A 186 1.51 -19.20 3.67
N ILE A 187 2.60 -19.26 4.46
CA ILE A 187 3.86 -18.54 4.25
C ILE A 187 4.42 -18.66 2.81
N PRO A 188 4.47 -19.85 2.19
CA PRO A 188 4.97 -20.01 0.83
C PRO A 188 4.26 -19.13 -0.20
N VAL A 189 2.95 -18.91 -0.08
CA VAL A 189 2.21 -18.10 -1.06
C VAL A 189 2.44 -16.61 -0.85
N CYS A 190 2.62 -16.15 0.39
CA CYS A 190 3.05 -14.77 0.67
C CYS A 190 4.41 -14.48 0.02
N GLN A 191 5.40 -15.37 0.21
CA GLN A 191 6.71 -15.23 -0.41
C GLN A 191 6.64 -15.23 -1.94
N ALA A 192 5.85 -16.16 -2.51
CA ALA A 192 5.64 -16.23 -3.95
C ALA A 192 4.95 -14.95 -4.49
N MET A 193 4.02 -14.37 -3.72
CA MET A 193 3.35 -13.11 -4.08
C MET A 193 4.36 -11.96 -4.16
N ILE A 194 5.17 -11.75 -3.12
CA ILE A 194 6.18 -10.68 -3.09
C ILE A 194 7.17 -10.84 -4.26
N HIS A 195 7.71 -12.04 -4.47
CA HIS A 195 8.61 -12.30 -5.61
C HIS A 195 7.96 -12.03 -6.97
N ASP A 196 6.67 -12.31 -7.10
CA ASP A 196 5.97 -12.06 -8.37
C ASP A 196 5.68 -10.57 -8.59
N LEU A 197 5.37 -9.83 -7.52
CA LEU A 197 5.23 -8.37 -7.57
C LEU A 197 6.55 -7.72 -7.97
N ASP A 198 7.65 -8.08 -7.31
CA ASP A 198 9.02 -7.65 -7.66
C ASP A 198 9.35 -7.90 -9.13
N ARG A 199 9.05 -9.12 -9.63
CA ARG A 199 9.29 -9.48 -11.01
C ARG A 199 8.50 -8.58 -11.97
N GLN A 200 7.20 -8.36 -11.72
CA GLN A 200 6.36 -7.51 -12.56
C GLN A 200 6.81 -6.05 -12.51
N GLN A 201 7.21 -5.55 -11.34
CA GLN A 201 7.74 -4.19 -11.17
C GLN A 201 9.04 -4.01 -11.94
N ARG A 202 9.98 -4.96 -11.83
CA ARG A 202 11.23 -4.96 -12.60
C ARG A 202 10.97 -4.95 -14.10
N ASP A 203 10.08 -5.82 -14.58
CA ASP A 203 9.77 -5.95 -16.00
C ASP A 203 9.14 -4.65 -16.52
N GLU A 204 8.33 -3.97 -15.72
CA GLU A 204 7.75 -2.65 -16.05
C GLU A 204 8.84 -1.56 -16.13
N TYR A 205 9.78 -1.49 -15.17
CA TYR A 205 10.90 -0.55 -15.26
C TYR A 205 11.71 -0.76 -16.54
N LEU A 206 12.02 -2.01 -16.87
CA LEU A 206 12.76 -2.32 -18.09
C LEU A 206 11.96 -1.97 -19.36
N ARG A 207 10.63 -2.14 -19.33
CA ARG A 207 9.73 -1.73 -20.41
C ARG A 207 9.75 -0.21 -20.60
N LEU A 208 9.65 0.54 -19.50
CA LEU A 208 9.70 2.02 -19.52
C LEU A 208 11.00 2.51 -20.12
N ILE A 209 12.15 1.92 -19.74
CA ILE A 209 13.47 2.28 -20.27
C ILE A 209 13.57 1.96 -21.77
N ARG A 210 13.05 0.82 -22.21
CA ARG A 210 13.04 0.49 -23.66
C ARG A 210 12.22 1.49 -24.46
N ASN A 211 11.10 1.94 -23.92
CA ASN A 211 10.22 2.90 -24.60
C ASN A 211 10.75 4.33 -24.55
N ASN A 212 11.50 4.67 -23.49
CA ASN A 212 12.16 5.95 -23.33
C ASN A 212 13.57 5.77 -22.76
N PRO A 213 14.59 5.70 -23.64
CA PRO A 213 15.99 5.48 -23.23
C PRO A 213 16.55 6.54 -22.26
N SER A 214 15.99 7.76 -22.21
CA SER A 214 16.41 8.79 -21.26
C SER A 214 16.21 8.38 -19.80
N LEU A 215 15.26 7.46 -19.54
CA LEU A 215 14.98 6.91 -18.22
C LEU A 215 16.05 5.93 -17.73
N ASN A 216 17.02 5.55 -18.58
CA ASN A 216 18.11 4.65 -18.18
C ASN A 216 18.95 5.20 -17.02
N ARG A 217 18.98 6.53 -16.84
CA ARG A 217 19.63 7.19 -15.69
C ARG A 217 19.07 6.72 -14.34
N PHE A 218 17.78 6.33 -14.29
CA PHE A 218 17.10 5.87 -13.07
C PHE A 218 17.24 4.35 -12.86
N ARG A 219 17.70 3.59 -13.87
CA ARG A 219 17.73 2.12 -13.85
C ARG A 219 18.38 1.56 -12.59
N ARG A 220 19.56 2.09 -12.22
CA ARG A 220 20.31 1.59 -11.05
C ARG A 220 19.53 1.83 -9.74
N GLY A 221 18.93 3.01 -9.57
CA GLY A 221 18.12 3.34 -8.44
C GLY A 221 16.89 2.42 -8.34
N TRP A 222 16.15 2.28 -9.43
CA TRP A 222 14.97 1.44 -9.48
C TRP A 222 15.26 -0.03 -9.15
N LEU A 223 16.26 -0.62 -9.81
CA LEU A 223 16.53 -2.05 -9.64
C LEU A 223 17.23 -2.38 -8.31
N ASN A 224 17.98 -1.47 -7.72
CA ASN A 224 18.73 -1.74 -6.50
C ASN A 224 17.99 -1.35 -5.21
N HIS A 225 17.02 -0.44 -5.30
CA HIS A 225 16.36 0.11 -4.10
C HIS A 225 14.86 -0.17 -4.02
N ARG A 226 14.25 -0.61 -5.13
CA ARG A 226 12.80 -0.86 -5.17
C ARG A 226 12.45 -2.33 -5.41
N ILE A 227 13.37 -3.14 -5.93
CA ILE A 227 13.17 -4.57 -6.12
C ILE A 227 13.79 -5.32 -4.94
N GLY A 228 13.01 -6.17 -4.27
CA GLY A 228 13.45 -6.94 -3.12
C GLY A 228 13.63 -6.11 -1.84
N ASN A 229 13.00 -4.93 -1.75
CA ASN A 229 13.03 -4.08 -0.58
C ASN A 229 12.13 -4.59 0.56
N VAL A 230 11.17 -5.45 0.28
CA VAL A 230 10.40 -6.19 1.27
C VAL A 230 10.99 -7.59 1.45
N ASP A 231 11.54 -7.84 2.63
CA ASP A 231 12.17 -9.13 2.93
C ASP A 231 11.12 -10.23 3.08
N VAL A 232 11.12 -11.17 2.16
CA VAL A 232 10.19 -12.32 2.14
C VAL A 232 10.26 -13.19 3.39
N ARG A 233 11.36 -13.13 4.16
CA ARG A 233 11.51 -13.84 5.45
C ARG A 233 10.58 -13.28 6.53
N ASN A 234 9.94 -12.16 6.27
CA ASN A 234 8.97 -11.54 7.16
C ASN A 234 7.55 -12.08 6.96
N CYS A 235 7.27 -12.80 5.87
CA CYS A 235 6.00 -13.48 5.69
C CYS A 235 5.62 -14.31 6.91
N GLY A 236 4.39 -14.13 7.41
CA GLY A 236 3.89 -14.79 8.62
C GLY A 236 4.33 -14.16 9.95
N LYS A 237 5.16 -13.11 9.93
CA LYS A 237 5.54 -12.36 11.14
C LYS A 237 4.68 -11.12 11.32
N ALA A 238 4.47 -10.74 12.59
CA ALA A 238 3.90 -9.43 12.90
C ALA A 238 4.79 -8.32 12.35
N MET A 239 4.19 -7.26 11.82
CA MET A 239 4.89 -6.04 11.48
C MET A 239 4.97 -5.18 12.76
N THR A 240 6.17 -4.95 13.25
CA THR A 240 6.48 -4.17 14.46
C THR A 240 7.36 -2.99 14.13
#